data_5b89d13ce374913525dc2267cec3153d
#
_entry.id   5b89d13ce374913525dc2267cec3153d
#
_cell.length_a   1.000
_cell.length_b   1.000
_cell.length_c   1.000
_cell.angle_alpha   90.00
_cell.angle_beta   90.00
_cell.angle_gamma   90.00
#
_symmetry.space_group_name_H-M   'P 1'
#
loop_
_entity.id
_entity.type
_entity.pdbx_description
1 polymer ?
#
loop_
_entity_poly.entity_id
_entity_poly.type
_entity_poly.pdbx_seq_one_letter_code
_entity_poly.pdbx_strand_id
1 'polypeptide(L)'
;MPVKKTTQVTKEDKTVKAPAKKAATKTTTVKKTAAKKKETSVEKETKTVKQTPTAKTTKTSKKTAAANKEVKAPAKKTASKKASEVVSKKVEQKKEMPKKEAPKKETVKKATPKKTSKAVKLAQYNNFAIDTCIDMARAMGVDMGYDQYANMLLEITDLKTIADNIIDKYDLKTKKFSFDEDGYDIDLIEVLVSKIADTVDIKAQDFIKLGGIAKECLAYELSDDASANNDEYHKEFDLVKKILMIAQRKDLHTMEELASLLKMDMTDTILHYMDVAYNVLKNWQYDDVKYYENFIYAVLSHFTDLHDKYANRAMMDVADLYIEHGDYGLGDANYGYIIRENQIKDYIYYRYANVYVDIDREKARSIAQSALQYVDSRYTYYPNIMSILED
;
A
#
# COMPACT_ATOMS: atom_id res chain seq x y z
N MET A 1 50.82 15.35 -40.89
CA MET A 1 51.86 14.50 -41.53
C MET A 1 52.73 13.90 -40.46
N PRO A 2 53.20 12.73 -40.68
CA PRO A 2 52.77 11.55 -39.92
C PRO A 2 53.93 10.94 -39.13
N VAL A 3 53.64 9.94 -38.23
CA VAL A 3 54.25 8.61 -38.36
C VAL A 3 53.58 7.62 -37.45
N LYS A 4 53.05 6.59 -38.06
CA LYS A 4 52.63 5.31 -37.47
C LYS A 4 53.81 4.55 -36.86
N LYS A 5 53.57 3.77 -35.80
CA LYS A 5 54.22 2.45 -35.66
C LYS A 5 53.30 1.47 -34.90
N THR A 6 52.83 0.55 -35.63
CA THR A 6 52.24 -0.74 -35.30
C THR A 6 53.29 -1.67 -34.66
N THR A 7 52.94 -2.40 -33.64
CA THR A 7 53.59 -3.68 -33.35
C THR A 7 52.56 -4.65 -32.82
N GLN A 8 52.30 -5.69 -33.59
CA GLN A 8 51.62 -6.93 -33.26
C GLN A 8 52.54 -7.89 -32.56
N VAL A 9 51.91 -9.01 -32.11
CA VAL A 9 52.52 -10.35 -31.78
C VAL A 9 52.44 -10.63 -30.27
N THR A 10 51.87 -11.71 -29.72
CA THR A 10 51.44 -13.06 -30.20
C THR A 10 50.59 -13.70 -29.11
N LYS A 11 49.74 -14.62 -29.52
CA LYS A 11 49.00 -15.61 -28.74
C LYS A 11 49.99 -16.59 -28.06
N GLU A 12 49.69 -17.03 -26.85
CA GLU A 12 50.00 -18.38 -26.41
C GLU A 12 48.87 -18.96 -25.56
N ASP A 13 48.30 -20.03 -26.10
CA ASP A 13 47.45 -21.03 -25.49
C ASP A 13 48.20 -21.82 -24.42
N LYS A 14 47.61 -22.01 -23.26
CA LYS A 14 47.90 -23.19 -22.41
C LYS A 14 46.64 -23.65 -21.67
N THR A 15 45.96 -24.60 -22.27
CA THR A 15 45.11 -25.61 -21.66
C THR A 15 45.83 -26.36 -20.54
N VAL A 16 45.27 -26.42 -19.33
CA VAL A 16 45.57 -27.47 -18.38
C VAL A 16 44.28 -28.04 -17.80
N LYS A 17 44.15 -29.34 -18.01
CA LYS A 17 43.09 -30.27 -17.64
C LYS A 17 42.93 -30.39 -16.11
N ALA A 18 41.71 -30.67 -15.71
CA ALA A 18 41.28 -31.20 -14.44
C ALA A 18 41.96 -32.53 -14.03
N PRO A 19 41.88 -32.92 -12.77
CA PRO A 19 41.41 -34.27 -12.51
C PRO A 19 40.24 -34.38 -11.54
N ALA A 20 39.29 -35.20 -11.95
CA ALA A 20 38.22 -35.75 -11.14
C ALA A 20 38.78 -36.67 -10.02
N LYS A 21 38.20 -36.62 -8.84
CA LYS A 21 38.25 -37.76 -7.88
C LYS A 21 36.86 -38.03 -7.33
N LYS A 22 36.46 -39.26 -7.61
CA LYS A 22 35.29 -40.01 -7.10
C LYS A 22 35.50 -40.43 -5.65
N ALA A 23 34.38 -40.80 -5.07
CA ALA A 23 34.12 -41.73 -3.94
C ALA A 23 33.91 -41.03 -2.58
N ALA A 24 33.01 -41.42 -1.72
CA ALA A 24 32.15 -42.60 -1.63
C ALA A 24 31.01 -42.32 -0.62
N THR A 25 29.88 -42.90 -0.93
CA THR A 25 28.71 -43.13 -0.10
C THR A 25 29.05 -43.81 1.23
N LYS A 26 28.56 -43.31 2.35
CA LYS A 26 28.28 -44.13 3.53
C LYS A 26 26.97 -43.74 4.15
N THR A 27 26.00 -44.56 3.87
CA THR A 27 24.71 -44.73 4.56
C THR A 27 25.00 -45.25 5.98
N THR A 28 24.46 -44.54 6.98
CA THR A 28 24.35 -45.13 8.31
C THR A 28 22.92 -44.94 8.82
N THR A 29 22.21 -46.03 8.76
CA THR A 29 20.89 -46.28 9.37
C THR A 29 21.10 -46.51 10.87
N VAL A 30 20.47 -45.74 11.74
CA VAL A 30 20.34 -46.13 13.16
C VAL A 30 18.91 -45.88 13.62
N LYS A 31 18.23 -46.97 13.75
CA LYS A 31 17.14 -47.47 14.59
C LYS A 31 16.43 -46.49 15.54
N LYS A 32 15.10 -46.51 15.37
CA LYS A 32 14.09 -46.25 16.38
C LYS A 32 14.33 -46.97 17.68
N THR A 33 14.18 -46.30 18.81
CA THR A 33 13.75 -46.90 20.05
C THR A 33 12.69 -46.04 20.72
N ALA A 34 11.53 -46.64 20.91
CA ALA A 34 10.43 -46.11 21.68
C ALA A 34 10.61 -46.48 23.16
N ALA A 35 10.28 -45.57 24.07
CA ALA A 35 9.98 -45.86 25.47
C ALA A 35 9.02 -44.78 25.99
N LYS A 36 7.90 -45.05 26.14
CA LYS A 36 6.80 -45.39 27.02
C LYS A 36 6.90 -44.82 28.44
N LYS A 37 5.95 -43.89 28.70
CA LYS A 37 5.11 -43.70 29.91
C LYS A 37 5.76 -43.72 31.29
N LYS A 38 5.55 -42.59 32.04
CA LYS A 38 4.94 -42.67 33.38
C LYS A 38 4.32 -41.32 33.76
N GLU A 39 3.01 -41.37 33.95
CA GLU A 39 2.23 -40.39 34.72
C GLU A 39 2.62 -40.47 36.19
N THR A 40 2.65 -39.35 36.87
CA THR A 40 2.39 -39.30 38.30
C THR A 40 1.70 -37.96 38.62
N SER A 41 0.47 -38.07 38.94
CA SER A 41 -0.39 -37.07 39.57
C SER A 41 -0.01 -36.87 41.02
N VAL A 42 0.07 -35.63 41.48
CA VAL A 42 -0.16 -35.25 42.86
C VAL A 42 -1.00 -33.99 42.92
N GLU A 43 -2.10 -34.13 43.59
CA GLU A 43 -3.20 -33.22 43.88
C GLU A 43 -2.90 -32.37 45.14
N LYS A 44 -3.58 -31.20 45.20
CA LYS A 44 -3.94 -30.40 46.39
C LYS A 44 -2.81 -29.60 47.05
N GLU A 45 -2.99 -28.29 47.32
CA GLU A 45 -3.99 -27.72 48.20
C GLU A 45 -4.21 -26.21 47.94
N THR A 46 -5.44 -25.82 48.03
CA THR A 46 -6.06 -24.51 48.19
C THR A 46 -5.62 -23.80 49.46
N LYS A 47 -5.33 -22.47 49.35
CA LYS A 47 -5.69 -21.53 50.45
C LYS A 47 -6.04 -20.15 49.85
N THR A 48 -7.32 -19.89 49.94
CA THR A 48 -8.03 -18.61 49.88
C THR A 48 -7.64 -17.70 51.04
N VAL A 49 -7.28 -16.45 50.77
CA VAL A 49 -7.45 -15.36 51.72
C VAL A 49 -8.01 -14.14 51.01
N LYS A 50 -9.30 -13.91 51.25
CA LYS A 50 -9.99 -12.64 51.06
C LYS A 50 -9.52 -11.68 52.18
N GLN A 51 -9.31 -10.41 51.83
CA GLN A 51 -9.82 -9.28 52.65
C GLN A 51 -9.61 -7.96 51.91
N THR A 52 -10.71 -7.35 51.50
CA THR A 52 -10.90 -5.90 51.38
C THR A 52 -11.23 -5.34 52.78
N PRO A 53 -10.91 -4.08 53.08
CA PRO A 53 -12.00 -3.13 53.24
C PRO A 53 -11.73 -1.69 52.73
N THR A 54 -12.70 -1.21 52.07
CA THR A 54 -13.48 0.05 52.07
C THR A 54 -13.01 1.22 52.98
N ALA A 55 -12.93 2.40 52.29
CA ALA A 55 -13.56 3.70 52.58
C ALA A 55 -12.93 4.63 53.64
N LYS A 56 -12.65 5.86 53.24
CA LYS A 56 -13.48 7.06 53.51
C LYS A 56 -12.79 8.36 53.09
N THR A 57 -13.47 9.04 52.20
CA THR A 57 -13.78 10.48 52.11
C THR A 57 -13.11 11.43 53.13
N THR A 58 -12.47 12.50 52.63
CA THR A 58 -12.70 13.84 53.15
C THR A 58 -12.55 14.90 52.04
N LYS A 59 -13.59 15.69 51.89
CA LYS A 59 -13.68 16.95 51.15
C LYS A 59 -12.88 18.04 51.90
N THR A 60 -12.19 18.91 51.17
CA THR A 60 -12.17 20.34 51.55
C THR A 60 -11.96 21.19 50.31
N SER A 61 -12.92 22.02 50.08
CA SER A 61 -13.01 23.10 49.12
C SER A 61 -12.24 24.34 49.58
N LYS A 62 -11.62 25.08 48.63
CA LYS A 62 -11.58 26.55 48.61
C LYS A 62 -11.15 27.03 47.24
N LYS A 63 -12.03 27.56 46.60
CA LYS A 63 -12.43 28.75 45.87
C LYS A 63 -11.38 29.88 45.94
N THR A 64 -10.85 30.30 44.80
CA THR A 64 -10.68 31.71 44.48
C THR A 64 -10.82 31.92 42.99
N ALA A 65 -11.50 33.01 42.66
CA ALA A 65 -12.09 33.37 41.39
C ALA A 65 -11.21 34.32 40.60
N ALA A 66 -11.52 34.37 39.32
CA ALA A 66 -11.56 35.49 38.39
C ALA A 66 -10.25 36.01 37.78
N ALA A 67 -10.16 35.94 36.48
CA ALA A 67 -10.40 37.13 35.63
C ALA A 67 -10.42 36.72 34.15
N ASN A 68 -11.57 36.97 33.57
CA ASN A 68 -11.86 37.07 32.11
C ASN A 68 -10.94 38.13 31.47
N LYS A 69 -10.44 37.82 30.26
CA LYS A 69 -10.28 38.82 29.21
C LYS A 69 -10.55 38.17 27.84
N GLU A 70 -11.78 38.42 27.41
CA GLU A 70 -12.22 38.38 26.03
C GLU A 70 -11.36 39.36 25.19
N VAL A 71 -10.86 38.90 24.04
CA VAL A 71 -10.48 39.81 22.98
C VAL A 71 -11.22 39.38 21.70
N LYS A 72 -12.16 40.23 21.34
CA LYS A 72 -12.98 40.21 20.16
C LYS A 72 -12.14 40.36 18.89
N ALA A 73 -12.52 39.62 17.87
CA ALA A 73 -12.19 39.84 16.47
C ALA A 73 -12.81 41.14 15.94
N PRO A 74 -12.23 41.77 14.94
CA PRO A 74 -13.01 42.62 14.06
C PRO A 74 -13.22 42.00 12.68
N ALA A 75 -14.48 41.84 12.35
CA ALA A 75 -14.96 41.68 10.99
C ALA A 75 -14.69 42.92 10.15
N LYS A 76 -14.19 42.78 8.93
CA LYS A 76 -14.32 43.81 7.89
C LYS A 76 -14.96 43.23 6.66
N LYS A 77 -16.21 43.67 6.42
CA LYS A 77 -16.91 43.65 5.17
C LYS A 77 -16.24 44.62 4.20
N THR A 78 -16.06 44.23 2.96
CA THR A 78 -16.24 45.15 1.83
C THR A 78 -16.74 44.35 0.65
N ALA A 79 -17.91 44.78 0.23
CA ALA A 79 -18.61 44.43 -1.01
C ALA A 79 -17.97 45.19 -2.18
N SER A 80 -17.88 44.58 -3.34
CA SER A 80 -17.95 45.33 -4.60
C SER A 80 -18.60 44.47 -5.65
N LYS A 81 -19.81 44.99 -6.04
CA LYS A 81 -20.57 44.66 -7.23
C LYS A 81 -19.78 45.06 -8.47
N LYS A 82 -19.81 44.27 -9.51
CA LYS A 82 -20.02 44.77 -10.85
C LYS A 82 -20.69 43.68 -11.71
N ALA A 83 -21.88 44.06 -12.13
CA ALA A 83 -22.68 43.43 -13.15
C ALA A 83 -22.08 43.62 -14.53
N SER A 84 -22.30 42.72 -15.42
CA SER A 84 -22.47 43.00 -16.83
C SER A 84 -23.47 42.03 -17.42
N GLU A 85 -24.56 42.60 -17.68
CA GLU A 85 -25.72 42.29 -18.51
C GLU A 85 -25.24 42.14 -19.97
N VAL A 86 -25.67 41.09 -20.67
CA VAL A 86 -25.89 41.16 -22.14
C VAL A 86 -27.04 40.20 -22.48
N VAL A 87 -28.21 40.72 -22.56
CA VAL A 87 -29.12 40.81 -23.70
C VAL A 87 -29.68 39.47 -24.25
N SER A 88 -30.93 39.29 -23.81
CA SER A 88 -31.95 38.47 -24.47
C SER A 88 -32.38 39.11 -25.82
N LYS A 89 -32.40 38.32 -26.88
CA LYS A 89 -33.19 38.63 -28.07
C LYS A 89 -34.26 37.58 -28.24
N LYS A 90 -35.47 38.02 -27.88
CA LYS A 90 -36.76 37.45 -28.21
C LYS A 90 -37.04 37.73 -29.68
N VAL A 91 -37.36 36.70 -30.47
CA VAL A 91 -38.03 36.88 -31.75
C VAL A 91 -39.31 36.04 -31.71
N GLU A 92 -40.41 36.76 -31.59
CA GLU A 92 -41.76 36.29 -31.90
C GLU A 92 -41.93 36.20 -33.40
N GLN A 93 -42.42 35.07 -33.90
CA GLN A 93 -43.18 35.04 -35.15
C GLN A 93 -44.39 34.11 -35.06
N LYS A 94 -45.42 34.73 -35.10
CA LYS A 94 -46.80 34.66 -35.55
C LYS A 94 -47.30 33.35 -36.17
N LYS A 95 -48.43 32.95 -35.62
CA LYS A 95 -49.42 31.96 -36.11
C LYS A 95 -49.81 32.15 -37.55
N GLU A 96 -49.90 31.04 -38.28
CA GLU A 96 -50.99 30.83 -39.25
C GLU A 96 -51.33 29.33 -39.26
N MET A 97 -52.62 29.07 -39.06
CA MET A 97 -53.26 27.76 -39.24
C MET A 97 -53.79 27.65 -40.67
N PRO A 98 -53.66 26.48 -41.31
CA PRO A 98 -54.68 26.09 -42.28
C PRO A 98 -55.40 24.79 -41.91
N LYS A 99 -56.61 24.84 -42.18
CA LYS A 99 -57.75 23.96 -42.24
C LYS A 99 -57.57 22.46 -42.33
N LYS A 100 -58.51 21.83 -41.59
CA LYS A 100 -58.87 20.42 -41.59
C LYS A 100 -59.16 19.83 -42.98
N GLU A 101 -58.50 18.67 -43.26
CA GLU A 101 -59.10 17.64 -44.11
C GLU A 101 -59.11 16.32 -43.32
N ALA A 102 -60.18 15.56 -43.48
CA ALA A 102 -60.48 14.36 -42.70
C ALA A 102 -59.63 13.13 -43.12
N PRO A 103 -59.39 12.19 -42.22
CA PRO A 103 -58.41 11.12 -42.49
C PRO A 103 -59.02 9.96 -43.24
N LYS A 104 -58.34 9.57 -44.35
CA LYS A 104 -58.44 8.23 -44.91
C LYS A 104 -57.78 7.23 -43.92
N LYS A 105 -58.56 6.23 -43.50
CA LYS A 105 -58.07 5.08 -42.73
C LYS A 105 -57.09 4.31 -43.61
N GLU A 106 -55.79 4.54 -43.41
CA GLU A 106 -54.76 3.60 -43.77
C GLU A 106 -54.55 2.62 -42.61
N THR A 107 -54.80 1.37 -42.88
CA THR A 107 -54.46 0.26 -42.03
C THR A 107 -52.92 0.21 -41.84
N VAL A 108 -52.48 0.73 -40.69
CA VAL A 108 -51.10 0.60 -40.24
C VAL A 108 -50.86 -0.88 -39.97
N LYS A 109 -50.18 -1.56 -40.88
CA LYS A 109 -49.54 -2.86 -40.61
C LYS A 109 -48.59 -2.58 -39.45
N LYS A 110 -48.83 -3.19 -38.26
CA LYS A 110 -47.88 -3.26 -37.15
C LYS A 110 -46.60 -3.84 -37.71
N ALA A 111 -45.60 -2.98 -37.93
CA ALA A 111 -44.25 -3.40 -38.20
C ALA A 111 -43.75 -4.11 -36.93
N THR A 112 -43.44 -5.37 -37.04
CA THR A 112 -42.71 -6.12 -36.01
C THR A 112 -41.45 -5.33 -35.66
N PRO A 113 -41.17 -5.01 -34.39
CA PRO A 113 -39.93 -4.29 -34.03
C PRO A 113 -38.77 -5.08 -34.52
N LYS A 114 -37.95 -4.48 -35.40
CA LYS A 114 -36.65 -5.06 -35.82
C LYS A 114 -35.81 -5.18 -34.56
N LYS A 115 -35.44 -6.41 -34.15
CA LYS A 115 -34.52 -6.64 -33.04
C LYS A 115 -33.26 -5.81 -33.26
N THR A 116 -32.91 -5.02 -32.26
CA THR A 116 -31.68 -4.21 -32.28
C THR A 116 -30.46 -5.13 -32.40
N SER A 117 -29.53 -4.82 -33.31
CA SER A 117 -28.35 -5.66 -33.52
C SER A 117 -27.43 -5.63 -32.28
N LYS A 118 -26.73 -6.75 -32.02
CA LYS A 118 -25.79 -6.87 -30.88
C LYS A 118 -24.76 -5.72 -30.87
N ALA A 119 -24.23 -5.33 -32.05
CA ALA A 119 -23.25 -4.25 -32.17
C ALA A 119 -23.80 -2.89 -31.70
N VAL A 120 -25.05 -2.59 -31.99
CA VAL A 120 -25.71 -1.33 -31.56
C VAL A 120 -25.94 -1.34 -30.05
N LYS A 121 -26.38 -2.46 -29.47
CA LYS A 121 -26.53 -2.61 -28.02
C LYS A 121 -25.20 -2.38 -27.26
N LEU A 122 -24.15 -3.08 -27.69
CA LEU A 122 -22.84 -2.96 -27.07
C LEU A 122 -22.28 -1.53 -27.17
N ALA A 123 -22.47 -0.86 -28.32
CA ALA A 123 -22.07 0.54 -28.46
C ALA A 123 -22.83 1.46 -27.50
N GLN A 124 -24.13 1.19 -27.26
CA GLN A 124 -24.94 1.97 -26.33
C GLN A 124 -24.52 1.73 -24.87
N TYR A 125 -24.26 0.48 -24.46
CA TYR A 125 -23.75 0.16 -23.12
C TYR A 125 -22.38 0.81 -22.88
N ASN A 126 -21.51 0.85 -23.88
CA ASN A 126 -20.22 1.52 -23.77
C ASN A 126 -20.33 3.04 -23.58
N ASN A 127 -21.42 3.67 -24.01
CA ASN A 127 -21.65 5.11 -23.81
C ASN A 127 -22.21 5.45 -22.43
N PHE A 128 -22.76 4.50 -21.69
CA PHE A 128 -23.27 4.76 -20.32
C PHE A 128 -22.12 4.89 -19.33
N ALA A 129 -22.33 5.69 -18.27
CA ALA A 129 -21.45 5.72 -17.12
C ALA A 129 -21.47 4.36 -16.38
N ILE A 130 -20.37 4.03 -15.67
CA ILE A 130 -20.26 2.79 -14.89
C ILE A 130 -21.40 2.67 -13.88
N ASP A 131 -21.69 3.74 -13.15
CA ASP A 131 -22.78 3.76 -12.15
C ASP A 131 -24.13 3.43 -12.78
N THR A 132 -24.39 3.98 -13.98
CA THR A 132 -25.62 3.68 -14.74
C THR A 132 -25.68 2.18 -15.10
N CYS A 133 -24.57 1.60 -15.53
CA CYS A 133 -24.52 0.16 -15.82
C CYS A 133 -24.71 -0.69 -14.56
N ILE A 134 -24.15 -0.26 -13.42
CA ILE A 134 -24.36 -0.91 -12.11
C ILE A 134 -25.84 -0.84 -11.72
N ASP A 135 -26.49 0.30 -11.88
CA ASP A 135 -27.92 0.44 -11.55
C ASP A 135 -28.82 -0.41 -12.45
N MET A 136 -28.49 -0.51 -13.74
CA MET A 136 -29.16 -1.44 -14.66
C MET A 136 -28.95 -2.90 -14.25
N ALA A 137 -27.73 -3.28 -13.86
CA ALA A 137 -27.43 -4.63 -13.34
C ALA A 137 -28.21 -4.91 -12.06
N ARG A 138 -28.34 -3.94 -11.14
CA ARG A 138 -29.20 -4.04 -9.95
C ARG A 138 -30.67 -4.22 -10.31
N ALA A 139 -31.17 -3.51 -11.32
CA ALA A 139 -32.54 -3.71 -11.81
C ALA A 139 -32.76 -5.13 -12.36
N MET A 140 -31.71 -5.79 -12.91
CA MET A 140 -31.73 -7.20 -13.27
C MET A 140 -31.67 -8.14 -12.04
N GLY A 141 -31.42 -7.60 -10.85
CA GLY A 141 -31.30 -8.34 -9.60
C GLY A 141 -29.87 -8.75 -9.24
N VAL A 142 -28.85 -8.10 -9.83
CA VAL A 142 -27.44 -8.25 -9.46
C VAL A 142 -27.14 -7.24 -8.34
N ASP A 143 -27.22 -7.70 -7.10
CA ASP A 143 -26.93 -6.85 -5.93
C ASP A 143 -25.41 -6.79 -5.69
N MET A 144 -24.73 -6.03 -6.55
CA MET A 144 -23.29 -5.79 -6.48
C MET A 144 -22.99 -4.31 -6.69
N GLY A 145 -22.02 -3.78 -5.94
CA GLY A 145 -21.43 -2.47 -6.14
C GLY A 145 -20.06 -2.56 -6.83
N TYR A 146 -19.48 -1.41 -7.17
CA TYR A 146 -18.18 -1.30 -7.83
C TYR A 146 -17.08 -2.16 -7.16
N ASP A 147 -16.97 -2.08 -5.83
CA ASP A 147 -15.91 -2.79 -5.08
C ASP A 147 -16.01 -4.32 -5.19
N GLN A 148 -17.23 -4.86 -5.30
CA GLN A 148 -17.44 -6.28 -5.45
C GLN A 148 -16.98 -6.78 -6.83
N TYR A 149 -17.22 -6.01 -7.90
CA TYR A 149 -16.66 -6.29 -9.22
C TYR A 149 -15.13 -6.16 -9.21
N ALA A 150 -14.59 -5.11 -8.59
CA ALA A 150 -13.15 -4.89 -8.46
C ALA A 150 -12.46 -6.04 -7.69
N ASN A 151 -13.11 -6.58 -6.64
CA ASN A 151 -12.61 -7.74 -5.91
C ASN A 151 -12.56 -9.03 -6.76
N MET A 152 -13.55 -9.25 -7.62
CA MET A 152 -13.53 -10.39 -8.55
C MET A 152 -12.39 -10.27 -9.56
N LEU A 153 -12.05 -9.05 -10.00
CA LEU A 153 -10.92 -8.78 -10.90
C LEU A 153 -9.55 -9.06 -10.27
N LEU A 154 -9.45 -9.08 -8.93
CA LEU A 154 -8.23 -9.50 -8.21
C LEU A 154 -8.10 -11.03 -8.10
N GLU A 155 -9.16 -11.79 -8.34
CA GLU A 155 -9.14 -13.25 -8.23
C GLU A 155 -9.10 -13.95 -9.58
N ILE A 156 -9.81 -13.41 -10.56
CA ILE A 156 -10.06 -14.05 -11.85
C ILE A 156 -9.46 -13.20 -12.96
N THR A 157 -8.61 -13.81 -13.78
CA THR A 157 -7.93 -13.13 -14.88
C THR A 157 -8.79 -12.93 -16.13
N ASP A 158 -9.75 -13.83 -16.37
CA ASP A 158 -10.59 -13.80 -17.57
C ASP A 158 -11.92 -13.07 -17.28
N LEU A 159 -12.11 -11.94 -17.97
CA LEU A 159 -13.29 -11.07 -17.82
C LEU A 159 -14.59 -11.78 -18.19
N LYS A 160 -14.53 -12.66 -19.18
CA LYS A 160 -15.71 -13.42 -19.60
C LYS A 160 -16.13 -14.42 -18.53
N THR A 161 -15.17 -15.09 -17.91
CA THR A 161 -15.44 -15.97 -16.75
C THR A 161 -16.08 -15.23 -15.58
N ILE A 162 -15.64 -13.97 -15.31
CA ILE A 162 -16.29 -13.13 -14.30
C ILE A 162 -17.74 -12.84 -14.67
N ALA A 163 -17.98 -12.43 -15.91
CA ALA A 163 -19.33 -12.15 -16.38
C ALA A 163 -20.24 -13.38 -16.31
N ASP A 164 -19.75 -14.53 -16.76
CA ASP A 164 -20.47 -15.81 -16.72
C ASP A 164 -20.78 -16.23 -15.27
N ASN A 165 -19.84 -16.07 -14.34
CA ASN A 165 -20.07 -16.35 -12.91
C ASN A 165 -21.15 -15.45 -12.31
N ILE A 166 -21.21 -14.18 -12.69
CA ILE A 166 -22.26 -13.26 -12.23
C ILE A 166 -23.63 -13.67 -12.80
N ILE A 167 -23.67 -13.95 -14.10
CA ILE A 167 -24.89 -14.38 -14.80
C ILE A 167 -25.46 -15.66 -14.16
N ASP A 168 -24.60 -16.63 -13.85
CA ASP A 168 -25.01 -17.89 -13.24
C ASP A 168 -25.39 -17.70 -11.76
N LYS A 169 -24.62 -16.94 -10.98
CA LYS A 169 -24.90 -16.68 -9.57
C LYS A 169 -26.25 -16.03 -9.33
N TYR A 170 -26.65 -15.11 -10.21
CA TYR A 170 -27.92 -14.37 -10.10
C TYR A 170 -29.03 -14.92 -11.00
N ASP A 171 -28.80 -16.07 -11.64
CA ASP A 171 -29.74 -16.79 -12.50
C ASP A 171 -30.34 -15.91 -13.61
N LEU A 172 -29.51 -15.05 -14.22
CA LEU A 172 -29.96 -14.08 -15.22
C LEU A 172 -30.44 -14.73 -16.53
N LYS A 173 -30.02 -15.97 -16.80
CA LYS A 173 -30.44 -16.73 -17.99
C LYS A 173 -31.92 -17.09 -17.97
N THR A 174 -32.51 -17.27 -16.80
CA THR A 174 -33.94 -17.59 -16.62
C THR A 174 -34.82 -16.34 -16.63
N LYS A 175 -34.24 -15.19 -16.26
CA LYS A 175 -34.88 -13.88 -16.30
C LYS A 175 -34.82 -13.33 -17.72
N LYS A 176 -35.95 -13.29 -18.42
CA LYS A 176 -36.03 -12.92 -19.84
C LYS A 176 -36.00 -11.38 -20.01
N PHE A 177 -34.85 -10.77 -19.73
CA PHE A 177 -34.65 -9.34 -20.05
C PHE A 177 -34.42 -9.15 -21.55
N SER A 178 -35.00 -8.08 -22.11
CA SER A 178 -34.87 -7.71 -23.51
C SER A 178 -34.42 -6.27 -23.64
N PHE A 179 -33.33 -6.05 -24.39
CA PHE A 179 -32.85 -4.69 -24.64
C PHE A 179 -33.92 -3.76 -25.26
N ASP A 180 -34.73 -4.30 -26.17
CA ASP A 180 -35.74 -3.52 -26.89
C ASP A 180 -36.95 -3.14 -26.00
N GLU A 181 -37.21 -3.88 -24.92
CA GLU A 181 -38.32 -3.69 -23.99
C GLU A 181 -37.90 -3.03 -22.69
N ASP A 182 -36.79 -3.50 -22.10
CA ASP A 182 -36.30 -3.12 -20.76
C ASP A 182 -35.16 -2.07 -20.84
N GLY A 183 -34.54 -1.90 -22.01
CA GLY A 183 -33.34 -1.06 -22.20
C GLY A 183 -32.04 -1.73 -21.82
N TYR A 184 -32.08 -2.97 -21.32
CA TYR A 184 -30.91 -3.78 -20.94
C TYR A 184 -31.18 -5.28 -21.07
N ASP A 185 -30.14 -6.06 -21.24
CA ASP A 185 -30.15 -7.53 -21.25
C ASP A 185 -28.84 -8.09 -20.68
N ILE A 186 -28.68 -9.42 -20.70
CA ILE A 186 -27.52 -10.08 -20.11
C ILE A 186 -26.16 -9.67 -20.71
N ASP A 187 -26.13 -9.17 -21.96
CA ASP A 187 -24.90 -8.68 -22.60
C ASP A 187 -24.31 -7.46 -21.86
N LEU A 188 -25.14 -6.74 -21.04
CA LEU A 188 -24.68 -5.63 -20.21
C LEU A 188 -23.61 -6.06 -19.20
N ILE A 189 -23.70 -7.28 -18.64
CA ILE A 189 -22.79 -7.75 -17.58
C ILE A 189 -21.35 -7.85 -18.10
N GLU A 190 -21.14 -8.37 -19.31
CA GLU A 190 -19.81 -8.46 -19.92
C GLU A 190 -19.21 -7.05 -20.14
N VAL A 191 -20.02 -6.11 -20.64
CA VAL A 191 -19.59 -4.72 -20.85
C VAL A 191 -19.29 -4.03 -19.52
N LEU A 192 -20.11 -4.22 -18.50
CA LEU A 192 -19.89 -3.64 -17.17
C LEU A 192 -18.58 -4.14 -16.55
N VAL A 193 -18.33 -5.45 -16.57
CA VAL A 193 -17.07 -6.03 -16.08
C VAL A 193 -15.87 -5.45 -16.83
N SER A 194 -15.94 -5.33 -18.16
CA SER A 194 -14.87 -4.74 -18.96
C SER A 194 -14.64 -3.26 -18.60
N LYS A 195 -15.70 -2.45 -18.46
CA LYS A 195 -15.57 -1.04 -18.10
C LYS A 195 -14.96 -0.84 -16.72
N ILE A 196 -15.33 -1.67 -15.74
CA ILE A 196 -14.74 -1.62 -14.41
C ILE A 196 -13.26 -2.05 -14.49
N ALA A 197 -12.94 -3.10 -15.27
CA ALA A 197 -11.56 -3.54 -15.47
C ALA A 197 -10.64 -2.46 -16.06
N ASP A 198 -11.19 -1.52 -16.83
CA ASP A 198 -10.43 -0.39 -17.39
C ASP A 198 -10.18 0.73 -16.38
N THR A 199 -10.91 0.75 -15.25
CA THR A 199 -10.82 1.79 -14.23
C THR A 199 -10.13 1.35 -12.94
N VAL A 200 -9.95 0.06 -12.72
CA VAL A 200 -9.22 -0.42 -11.53
C VAL A 200 -7.71 -0.30 -11.75
N ASP A 201 -7.02 0.17 -10.72
CA ASP A 201 -5.56 0.36 -10.77
C ASP A 201 -4.79 -0.95 -10.89
N ILE A 202 -5.35 -2.05 -10.34
CA ILE A 202 -4.71 -3.36 -10.35
C ILE A 202 -5.73 -4.49 -10.39
N LYS A 203 -5.40 -5.53 -11.12
CA LYS A 203 -6.18 -6.76 -11.30
C LYS A 203 -5.27 -7.99 -11.38
N ALA A 204 -5.84 -9.19 -11.26
CA ALA A 204 -5.10 -10.46 -11.27
C ALA A 204 -4.21 -10.63 -12.52
N GLN A 205 -4.60 -10.06 -13.65
CA GLN A 205 -3.79 -10.05 -14.88
C GLN A 205 -2.44 -9.34 -14.72
N ASP A 206 -2.34 -8.42 -13.77
CA ASP A 206 -1.14 -7.61 -13.54
C ASP A 206 -0.16 -8.26 -12.55
N PHE A 207 -0.54 -9.33 -11.83
CA PHE A 207 0.31 -9.96 -10.81
C PHE A 207 1.64 -10.48 -11.34
N ILE A 208 1.65 -11.03 -12.57
CA ILE A 208 2.90 -11.48 -13.22
C ILE A 208 3.82 -10.29 -13.48
N LYS A 209 3.24 -9.14 -13.90
CA LYS A 209 4.01 -7.90 -14.12
C LYS A 209 4.55 -7.36 -12.81
N LEU A 210 3.77 -7.38 -11.72
CA LEU A 210 4.24 -6.97 -10.39
C LEU A 210 5.46 -7.80 -9.97
N GLY A 211 5.42 -9.10 -10.20
CA GLY A 211 6.54 -9.97 -9.91
C GLY A 211 7.77 -9.71 -10.78
N GLY A 212 7.59 -9.28 -12.01
CA GLY A 212 8.67 -8.81 -12.87
C GLY A 212 9.32 -7.55 -12.30
N ILE A 213 8.49 -6.54 -11.98
CA ILE A 213 8.95 -5.28 -11.38
C ILE A 213 9.66 -5.53 -10.05
N ALA A 214 9.11 -6.37 -9.17
CA ALA A 214 9.74 -6.70 -7.89
C ALA A 214 11.14 -7.29 -8.07
N LYS A 215 11.33 -8.19 -9.03
CA LYS A 215 12.66 -8.74 -9.33
C LYS A 215 13.64 -7.71 -9.88
N GLU A 216 13.16 -6.78 -10.68
CA GLU A 216 13.98 -5.67 -11.18
C GLU A 216 14.40 -4.74 -10.04
N CYS A 217 13.48 -4.40 -9.13
CA CYS A 217 13.77 -3.60 -7.95
C CYS A 217 14.81 -4.28 -7.05
N LEU A 218 14.62 -5.55 -6.74
CA LEU A 218 15.57 -6.33 -5.91
C LEU A 218 16.95 -6.52 -6.55
N ALA A 219 17.08 -6.35 -7.85
CA ALA A 219 18.36 -6.38 -8.56
C ALA A 219 19.02 -5.00 -8.68
N TYR A 220 18.33 -3.94 -8.27
CA TYR A 220 18.87 -2.59 -8.31
C TYR A 220 19.84 -2.36 -7.14
N GLU A 221 20.99 -1.80 -7.43
CA GLU A 221 21.97 -1.34 -6.44
C GLU A 221 22.06 0.18 -6.49
N LEU A 222 22.01 0.81 -5.31
CA LEU A 222 22.18 2.26 -5.20
C LEU A 222 23.52 2.69 -5.81
N SER A 223 23.48 3.73 -6.64
CA SER A 223 24.64 4.25 -7.35
C SER A 223 24.93 5.71 -6.96
N ASP A 224 26.01 6.29 -7.48
CA ASP A 224 26.31 7.70 -7.33
C ASP A 224 25.38 8.60 -8.19
N ASP A 225 24.57 8.00 -9.07
CA ASP A 225 23.59 8.74 -9.87
C ASP A 225 22.30 8.98 -9.08
N ALA A 226 22.18 10.17 -8.50
CA ALA A 226 21.02 10.57 -7.73
C ALA A 226 19.71 10.53 -8.54
N SER A 227 19.76 10.76 -9.87
CA SER A 227 18.56 10.69 -10.71
C SER A 227 18.07 9.25 -10.86
N ALA A 228 18.98 8.30 -11.08
CA ALA A 228 18.65 6.89 -11.17
C ALA A 228 18.08 6.36 -9.85
N ASN A 229 18.67 6.76 -8.72
CA ASN A 229 18.17 6.39 -7.40
C ASN A 229 16.76 6.96 -7.13
N ASN A 230 16.49 8.19 -7.57
CA ASN A 230 15.17 8.81 -7.46
C ASN A 230 14.12 8.11 -8.32
N ASP A 231 14.48 7.73 -9.55
CA ASP A 231 13.59 7.00 -10.45
C ASP A 231 13.24 5.61 -9.85
N GLU A 232 14.23 4.92 -9.25
CA GLU A 232 14.00 3.64 -8.59
C GLU A 232 13.11 3.81 -7.34
N TYR A 233 13.34 4.85 -6.52
CA TYR A 233 12.49 5.17 -5.37
C TYR A 233 11.02 5.29 -5.79
N HIS A 234 10.72 6.03 -6.85
CA HIS A 234 9.36 6.20 -7.34
C HIS A 234 8.76 4.89 -7.87
N LYS A 235 9.54 4.09 -8.58
CA LYS A 235 9.13 2.78 -9.10
C LYS A 235 8.78 1.82 -7.95
N GLU A 236 9.62 1.78 -6.92
CA GLU A 236 9.38 0.93 -5.75
C GLU A 236 8.23 1.44 -4.88
N PHE A 237 8.11 2.75 -4.71
CA PHE A 237 6.96 3.36 -4.05
C PHE A 237 5.65 2.94 -4.71
N ASP A 238 5.55 3.04 -6.04
CA ASP A 238 4.37 2.64 -6.79
C ASP A 238 4.08 1.14 -6.65
N LEU A 239 5.12 0.31 -6.59
CA LEU A 239 4.99 -1.13 -6.38
C LEU A 239 4.45 -1.44 -4.98
N VAL A 240 5.06 -0.88 -3.92
CA VAL A 240 4.62 -1.08 -2.53
C VAL A 240 3.21 -0.54 -2.29
N LYS A 241 2.87 0.60 -2.91
CA LYS A 241 1.51 1.14 -2.90
C LYS A 241 0.50 0.15 -3.49
N LYS A 242 0.81 -0.47 -4.62
CA LYS A 242 -0.06 -1.48 -5.24
C LYS A 242 -0.20 -2.73 -4.37
N ILE A 243 0.89 -3.17 -3.74
CA ILE A 243 0.88 -4.28 -2.77
C ILE A 243 -0.09 -3.97 -1.62
N LEU A 244 0.02 -2.78 -1.01
CA LEU A 244 -0.86 -2.35 0.06
C LEU A 244 -2.33 -2.28 -0.39
N MET A 245 -2.60 -1.72 -1.57
CA MET A 245 -3.95 -1.64 -2.13
C MET A 245 -4.59 -3.02 -2.36
N ILE A 246 -3.81 -4.00 -2.84
CA ILE A 246 -4.28 -5.39 -3.00
C ILE A 246 -4.66 -5.96 -1.64
N ALA A 247 -3.77 -5.83 -0.66
CA ALA A 247 -3.97 -6.35 0.69
C ALA A 247 -5.22 -5.74 1.35
N GLN A 248 -5.38 -4.41 1.28
CA GLN A 248 -6.55 -3.72 1.80
C GLN A 248 -7.86 -4.16 1.13
N ARG A 249 -7.87 -4.32 -0.20
CA ARG A 249 -9.08 -4.77 -0.92
C ARG A 249 -9.48 -6.20 -0.58
N LYS A 250 -8.50 -7.04 -0.25
CA LYS A 250 -8.71 -8.46 0.05
C LYS A 250 -8.74 -8.77 1.54
N ASP A 251 -8.63 -7.74 2.40
CA ASP A 251 -8.58 -7.87 3.86
C ASP A 251 -7.49 -8.87 4.33
N LEU A 252 -6.28 -8.73 3.73
CA LEU A 252 -5.11 -9.55 4.04
C LEU A 252 -4.19 -8.77 4.99
N HIS A 253 -3.85 -9.34 6.12
CA HIS A 253 -3.12 -8.67 7.18
C HIS A 253 -1.71 -9.21 7.43
N THR A 254 -1.28 -10.20 6.64
CA THR A 254 0.06 -10.77 6.72
C THR A 254 0.68 -10.92 5.34
N MET A 255 2.01 -10.93 5.29
CA MET A 255 2.74 -11.18 4.04
C MET A 255 2.54 -12.61 3.54
N GLU A 256 2.29 -13.58 4.44
CA GLU A 256 1.98 -14.96 4.06
C GLU A 256 0.65 -15.06 3.30
N GLU A 257 -0.39 -14.38 3.78
CA GLU A 257 -1.69 -14.30 3.09
C GLU A 257 -1.55 -13.64 1.72
N LEU A 258 -0.82 -12.52 1.65
CA LEU A 258 -0.55 -11.83 0.40
C LEU A 258 0.24 -12.71 -0.58
N ALA A 259 1.29 -13.40 -0.12
CA ALA A 259 2.08 -14.32 -0.92
C ALA A 259 1.24 -15.48 -1.47
N SER A 260 0.25 -15.93 -0.70
CA SER A 260 -0.70 -16.95 -1.14
C SER A 260 -1.58 -16.48 -2.30
N LEU A 261 -1.96 -15.20 -2.34
CA LEU A 261 -2.71 -14.59 -3.42
C LEU A 261 -1.83 -14.34 -4.65
N LEU A 262 -0.70 -13.66 -4.47
CA LEU A 262 0.21 -13.24 -5.55
C LEU A 262 1.06 -14.39 -6.10
N LYS A 263 1.14 -15.52 -5.38
CA LYS A 263 2.07 -16.64 -5.63
C LYS A 263 3.55 -16.20 -5.58
N MET A 264 3.83 -15.20 -4.75
CA MET A 264 5.15 -14.58 -4.59
C MET A 264 5.24 -13.88 -3.24
N ASP A 265 6.36 -14.05 -2.55
CA ASP A 265 6.70 -13.27 -1.36
C ASP A 265 7.21 -11.88 -1.76
N MET A 266 6.63 -10.85 -1.18
CA MET A 266 6.98 -9.45 -1.40
C MET A 266 7.71 -8.81 -0.21
N THR A 267 8.06 -9.59 0.81
CA THR A 267 8.72 -9.10 2.01
C THR A 267 10.02 -8.37 1.68
N ASP A 268 10.91 -9.03 0.93
CA ASP A 268 12.21 -8.45 0.55
C ASP A 268 12.05 -7.19 -0.30
N THR A 269 10.99 -7.12 -1.13
CA THR A 269 10.68 -5.93 -1.94
C THR A 269 10.34 -4.73 -1.06
N ILE A 270 9.55 -4.91 0.00
CA ILE A 270 9.22 -3.83 0.94
C ILE A 270 10.47 -3.40 1.71
N LEU A 271 11.33 -4.35 2.11
CA LEU A 271 12.57 -4.04 2.80
C LEU A 271 13.56 -3.28 1.91
N HIS A 272 13.67 -3.67 0.66
CA HIS A 272 14.51 -2.98 -0.33
C HIS A 272 14.00 -1.55 -0.57
N TYR A 273 12.68 -1.36 -0.69
CA TYR A 273 12.09 -0.03 -0.74
C TYR A 273 12.48 0.84 0.47
N MET A 274 12.48 0.27 1.68
CA MET A 274 12.93 1.01 2.87
C MET A 274 14.42 1.41 2.78
N ASP A 275 15.29 0.54 2.23
CA ASP A 275 16.69 0.85 2.02
C ASP A 275 16.90 1.97 0.99
N VAL A 276 16.21 1.89 -0.14
CA VAL A 276 16.26 2.91 -1.20
C VAL A 276 15.71 4.24 -0.67
N ALA A 277 14.55 4.23 -0.01
CA ALA A 277 13.93 5.42 0.58
C ALA A 277 14.86 6.11 1.59
N TYR A 278 15.46 5.36 2.51
CA TYR A 278 16.38 5.90 3.50
C TYR A 278 17.56 6.63 2.86
N ASN A 279 18.14 6.10 1.78
CA ASN A 279 19.27 6.71 1.10
C ASN A 279 18.88 7.92 0.24
N VAL A 280 17.74 7.86 -0.43
CA VAL A 280 17.28 8.91 -1.34
C VAL A 280 16.77 10.13 -0.57
N LEU A 281 15.97 9.90 0.48
CA LEU A 281 15.27 10.96 1.21
C LEU A 281 16.20 11.85 2.05
N LYS A 282 17.43 11.45 2.30
CA LYS A 282 18.47 12.33 2.89
C LYS A 282 18.69 13.62 2.11
N ASN A 283 18.49 13.56 0.79
CA ASN A 283 18.76 14.67 -0.14
C ASN A 283 17.46 15.36 -0.63
N TRP A 284 16.29 14.90 -0.18
CA TRP A 284 15.00 15.43 -0.63
C TRP A 284 14.47 16.53 0.31
N GLN A 285 13.25 17.03 0.02
CA GLN A 285 12.63 18.03 0.88
C GLN A 285 12.11 17.39 2.19
N TYR A 286 12.06 18.18 3.24
CA TYR A 286 11.57 17.72 4.54
C TYR A 286 10.14 17.16 4.50
N ASP A 287 9.25 17.73 3.68
CA ASP A 287 7.88 17.24 3.53
C ASP A 287 7.82 15.86 2.88
N ASP A 288 8.80 15.48 2.06
CA ASP A 288 8.89 14.15 1.47
C ASP A 288 9.20 13.09 2.54
N VAL A 289 10.01 13.43 3.54
CA VAL A 289 10.28 12.57 4.71
C VAL A 289 9.01 12.30 5.50
N LYS A 290 8.18 13.32 5.72
CA LYS A 290 6.87 13.15 6.41
C LYS A 290 5.91 12.31 5.60
N TYR A 291 5.92 12.46 4.28
CA TYR A 291 5.11 11.63 3.40
C TYR A 291 5.53 10.16 3.48
N TYR A 292 6.84 9.90 3.44
CA TYR A 292 7.40 8.56 3.61
C TYR A 292 7.04 7.96 4.97
N GLU A 293 7.21 8.72 6.06
CA GLU A 293 6.83 8.28 7.41
C GLU A 293 5.39 7.78 7.46
N ASN A 294 4.45 8.60 7.00
CA ASN A 294 3.03 8.23 6.99
C ASN A 294 2.77 6.98 6.13
N PHE A 295 3.44 6.88 4.98
CA PHE A 295 3.25 5.76 4.08
C PHE A 295 3.83 4.46 4.64
N ILE A 296 5.08 4.47 5.11
CA ILE A 296 5.71 3.25 5.64
C ILE A 296 5.02 2.76 6.92
N TYR A 297 4.56 3.67 7.77
CA TYR A 297 3.78 3.28 8.95
C TYR A 297 2.41 2.71 8.58
N ALA A 298 1.78 3.20 7.51
CA ALA A 298 0.54 2.61 7.00
C ALA A 298 0.78 1.18 6.48
N VAL A 299 1.88 0.95 5.75
CA VAL A 299 2.28 -0.38 5.26
C VAL A 299 2.51 -1.34 6.43
N LEU A 300 3.35 -0.94 7.40
CA LEU A 300 3.68 -1.78 8.56
C LEU A 300 2.46 -2.02 9.45
N SER A 301 1.61 -1.01 9.68
CA SER A 301 0.40 -1.17 10.49
C SER A 301 -0.62 -2.11 9.85
N HIS A 302 -0.58 -2.24 8.53
CA HIS A 302 -1.46 -3.15 7.81
C HIS A 302 -0.98 -4.61 7.89
N PHE A 303 0.34 -4.83 7.77
CA PHE A 303 0.95 -6.16 7.82
C PHE A 303 1.56 -6.43 9.20
N THR A 304 0.84 -7.20 10.04
CA THR A 304 1.22 -7.44 11.44
C THR A 304 2.57 -8.16 11.59
N ASP A 305 2.87 -9.09 10.68
CA ASP A 305 4.13 -9.84 10.67
C ASP A 305 5.35 -8.98 10.25
N LEU A 306 5.15 -7.95 9.42
CA LEU A 306 6.17 -6.94 9.14
C LEU A 306 6.33 -5.96 10.30
N HIS A 307 5.21 -5.52 10.88
CA HIS A 307 5.24 -4.61 12.03
C HIS A 307 6.10 -5.17 13.16
N ASP A 308 5.84 -6.41 13.57
CA ASP A 308 6.53 -7.06 14.69
C ASP A 308 8.05 -7.16 14.49
N LYS A 309 8.49 -7.27 13.24
CA LYS A 309 9.90 -7.43 12.91
C LYS A 309 10.62 -6.11 12.61
N TYR A 310 9.94 -5.18 11.93
CA TYR A 310 10.60 -4.05 11.28
C TYR A 310 10.11 -2.67 11.74
N ALA A 311 9.11 -2.56 12.62
CA ALA A 311 8.62 -1.27 13.08
C ALA A 311 9.73 -0.43 13.75
N ASN A 312 10.55 -1.03 14.60
CA ASN A 312 11.67 -0.33 15.23
C ASN A 312 12.70 0.16 14.21
N ARG A 313 12.96 -0.61 13.14
CA ARG A 313 13.84 -0.20 12.06
C ARG A 313 13.26 1.01 11.34
N ALA A 314 12.00 0.94 10.90
CA ALA A 314 11.35 2.06 10.22
C ALA A 314 11.35 3.33 11.07
N MET A 315 11.08 3.21 12.37
CA MET A 315 11.14 4.36 13.29
C MET A 315 12.54 4.95 13.41
N MET A 316 13.59 4.13 13.42
CA MET A 316 14.97 4.61 13.41
C MET A 316 15.34 5.26 12.08
N ASP A 317 14.93 4.68 10.93
CA ASP A 317 15.14 5.27 9.60
C ASP A 317 14.52 6.67 9.52
N VAL A 318 13.28 6.81 9.98
CA VAL A 318 12.57 8.09 10.03
C VAL A 318 13.23 9.07 11.00
N ALA A 319 13.67 8.59 12.17
CA ALA A 319 14.36 9.43 13.16
C ALA A 319 15.67 10.00 12.62
N ASP A 320 16.47 9.17 11.94
CA ASP A 320 17.71 9.61 11.29
C ASP A 320 17.43 10.65 10.22
N LEU A 321 16.43 10.42 9.36
CA LEU A 321 16.04 11.38 8.32
C LEU A 321 15.61 12.72 8.91
N TYR A 322 14.86 12.74 10.03
CA TYR A 322 14.54 14.00 10.72
C TYR A 322 15.77 14.72 11.23
N ILE A 323 16.72 13.99 11.84
CA ILE A 323 17.98 14.56 12.35
C ILE A 323 18.81 15.14 11.20
N GLU A 324 18.96 14.39 10.10
CA GLU A 324 19.71 14.85 8.91
C GLU A 324 19.09 16.07 8.24
N HIS A 325 17.75 16.23 8.32
CA HIS A 325 17.03 17.42 7.87
C HIS A 325 16.97 18.55 8.92
N GLY A 326 17.63 18.40 10.06
CA GLY A 326 17.72 19.42 11.12
C GLY A 326 16.53 19.49 12.08
N ASP A 327 15.54 18.59 11.96
CA ASP A 327 14.47 18.45 12.98
C ASP A 327 14.90 17.53 14.10
N TYR A 328 15.87 18.03 14.88
CA TYR A 328 16.42 17.29 16.01
C TYR A 328 15.35 16.96 17.07
N GLY A 329 14.30 17.79 17.19
CA GLY A 329 13.25 17.59 18.18
C GLY A 329 12.44 16.33 17.90
N LEU A 330 12.03 16.10 16.65
CA LEU A 330 11.30 14.90 16.26
C LEU A 330 12.21 13.67 16.24
N GLY A 331 13.42 13.79 15.70
CA GLY A 331 14.37 12.68 15.67
C GLY A 331 14.72 12.17 17.06
N ASP A 332 15.05 13.09 17.99
CA ASP A 332 15.33 12.75 19.40
C ASP A 332 14.14 12.14 20.12
N ALA A 333 12.93 12.65 19.84
CA ALA A 333 11.71 12.11 20.44
C ALA A 333 11.44 10.67 19.98
N ASN A 334 11.65 10.38 18.69
CA ASN A 334 11.51 9.03 18.14
C ASN A 334 12.53 8.07 18.77
N TYR A 335 13.81 8.46 18.84
CA TYR A 335 14.82 7.64 19.50
C TYR A 335 14.53 7.45 21.00
N GLY A 336 14.08 8.50 21.69
CA GLY A 336 13.69 8.42 23.10
C GLY A 336 12.52 7.45 23.32
N TYR A 337 11.56 7.40 22.39
CA TYR A 337 10.48 6.43 22.42
C TYR A 337 11.01 5.00 22.20
N ILE A 338 11.79 4.75 21.15
CA ILE A 338 12.33 3.43 20.84
C ILE A 338 13.19 2.89 21.97
N ILE A 339 14.05 3.72 22.56
CA ILE A 339 14.90 3.36 23.70
C ILE A 339 14.07 2.95 24.93
N ARG A 340 12.96 3.63 25.18
CA ARG A 340 12.07 3.32 26.30
C ARG A 340 11.35 2.01 26.14
N GLU A 341 10.85 1.73 24.91
CA GLU A 341 10.03 0.55 24.64
C GLU A 341 10.86 -0.74 24.45
N ASN A 342 12.17 -0.63 24.18
CA ASN A 342 13.02 -1.79 23.90
C ASN A 342 13.90 -2.16 25.09
N GLN A 343 14.06 -3.46 25.34
CA GLN A 343 14.97 -3.98 26.37
C GLN A 343 16.41 -4.04 25.88
N ILE A 344 16.65 -4.47 24.64
CA ILE A 344 17.96 -4.52 24.00
C ILE A 344 18.18 -3.20 23.28
N LYS A 345 19.21 -2.46 23.70
CA LYS A 345 19.38 -1.05 23.35
C LYS A 345 20.69 -0.73 22.63
N ASP A 346 21.60 -1.70 22.52
CA ASP A 346 22.96 -1.48 22.01
C ASP A 346 22.96 -0.94 20.57
N TYR A 347 22.21 -1.58 19.66
CA TYR A 347 22.06 -1.10 18.27
C TYR A 347 21.35 0.25 18.19
N ILE A 348 20.32 0.46 19.02
CA ILE A 348 19.53 1.69 19.01
C ILE A 348 20.41 2.88 19.44
N TYR A 349 21.16 2.73 20.53
CA TYR A 349 22.07 3.78 20.99
C TYR A 349 23.23 4.02 20.03
N TYR A 350 23.82 2.94 19.47
CA TYR A 350 24.84 3.09 18.47
C TYR A 350 24.34 3.91 17.27
N ARG A 351 23.20 3.55 16.73
CA ARG A 351 22.63 4.23 15.55
C ARG A 351 22.28 5.68 15.88
N TYR A 352 21.65 5.93 17.03
CA TYR A 352 21.31 7.28 17.49
C TYR A 352 22.54 8.15 17.70
N ALA A 353 23.62 7.64 18.26
CA ALA A 353 24.86 8.39 18.38
C ALA A 353 25.53 8.61 17.02
N ASN A 354 25.51 7.59 16.15
CA ASN A 354 26.18 7.60 14.85
C ASN A 354 25.60 8.65 13.90
N VAL A 355 24.28 8.85 13.88
CA VAL A 355 23.66 9.89 13.02
C VAL A 355 24.13 11.30 13.40
N TYR A 356 24.56 11.54 14.65
CA TYR A 356 25.08 12.81 15.11
C TYR A 356 26.59 12.98 14.92
N VAL A 357 27.36 11.95 14.56
CA VAL A 357 28.84 12.03 14.49
C VAL A 357 29.31 13.17 13.60
N ASP A 358 28.70 13.35 12.44
CA ASP A 358 29.05 14.41 11.47
C ASP A 358 28.27 15.73 11.68
N ILE A 359 27.22 15.72 12.49
CA ILE A 359 26.33 16.87 12.72
C ILE A 359 26.70 17.61 14.03
N ASP A 360 26.78 16.86 15.14
CA ASP A 360 27.09 17.37 16.49
C ASP A 360 27.82 16.27 17.28
N ARG A 361 29.15 16.32 17.22
CA ARG A 361 30.01 15.33 17.82
C ARG A 361 29.91 15.28 19.36
N GLU A 362 29.68 16.40 20.00
CA GLU A 362 29.50 16.44 21.47
C GLU A 362 28.20 15.74 21.87
N LYS A 363 27.15 15.96 21.12
CA LYS A 363 25.89 15.26 21.29
C LYS A 363 26.02 13.77 21.01
N ALA A 364 26.73 13.36 19.94
CA ALA A 364 27.02 11.96 19.63
C ALA A 364 27.71 11.27 20.83
N ARG A 365 28.76 11.88 21.40
CA ARG A 365 29.46 11.38 22.60
C ARG A 365 28.53 11.32 23.81
N SER A 366 27.69 12.32 24.03
CA SER A 366 26.73 12.34 25.15
C SER A 366 25.74 11.19 25.07
N ILE A 367 25.23 10.90 23.85
CA ILE A 367 24.34 9.76 23.59
C ILE A 367 25.07 8.45 23.84
N ALA A 368 26.29 8.28 23.27
CA ALA A 368 27.12 7.12 23.46
C ALA A 368 27.47 6.89 24.95
N GLN A 369 27.78 7.93 25.70
CA GLN A 369 28.02 7.86 27.14
C GLN A 369 26.78 7.39 27.90
N SER A 370 25.60 7.85 27.48
CA SER A 370 24.32 7.45 28.08
C SER A 370 24.01 5.97 27.85
N ALA A 371 24.50 5.39 26.75
CA ALA A 371 24.35 3.99 26.42
C ALA A 371 25.01 3.07 27.46
N LEU A 372 26.14 3.49 28.07
CA LEU A 372 26.93 2.67 28.98
C LEU A 372 26.17 2.29 30.28
N GLN A 373 25.02 2.92 30.55
CA GLN A 373 24.13 2.50 31.64
C GLN A 373 23.40 1.18 31.35
N TYR A 374 23.28 0.82 30.07
CA TYR A 374 22.48 -0.31 29.59
C TYR A 374 23.29 -1.32 28.78
N VAL A 375 24.44 -0.88 28.23
CA VAL A 375 25.24 -1.63 27.26
C VAL A 375 26.68 -1.79 27.77
N ASP A 376 27.16 -3.02 27.80
CA ASP A 376 28.52 -3.39 28.17
C ASP A 376 29.19 -4.30 27.12
N SER A 377 30.39 -4.77 27.39
CA SER A 377 31.20 -5.58 26.46
C SER A 377 30.55 -6.90 25.99
N ARG A 378 29.43 -7.30 26.53
CA ARG A 378 28.65 -8.49 26.12
C ARG A 378 27.75 -8.22 24.92
N TYR A 379 27.51 -6.97 24.61
CA TYR A 379 26.63 -6.56 23.50
C TYR A 379 27.39 -6.34 22.19
N THR A 380 26.74 -6.65 21.09
CA THR A 380 27.36 -6.64 19.76
C THR A 380 27.85 -5.25 19.35
N TYR A 381 27.09 -4.19 19.64
CA TYR A 381 27.42 -2.83 19.24
C TYR A 381 28.20 -2.03 20.28
N TYR A 382 28.62 -2.66 21.40
CA TYR A 382 29.45 -2.01 22.39
C TYR A 382 30.77 -1.44 21.83
N PRO A 383 31.54 -2.17 21.00
CA PRO A 383 32.76 -1.62 20.41
C PRO A 383 32.51 -0.38 19.56
N ASN A 384 31.41 -0.35 18.80
CA ASN A 384 31.02 0.80 17.96
C ASN A 384 30.64 2.03 18.80
N ILE A 385 29.94 1.82 19.95
CA ILE A 385 29.62 2.89 20.90
C ILE A 385 30.92 3.44 21.53
N MET A 386 31.85 2.56 21.89
CA MET A 386 33.15 2.98 22.45
C MET A 386 33.99 3.77 21.44
N SER A 387 33.99 3.38 20.15
CA SER A 387 34.67 4.14 19.10
C SER A 387 34.17 5.60 19.03
N ILE A 388 32.86 5.83 19.11
CA ILE A 388 32.28 7.20 19.11
C ILE A 388 32.75 8.02 20.33
N LEU A 389 33.07 7.39 21.46
CA LEU A 389 33.58 8.06 22.66
C LEU A 389 35.06 8.40 22.57
N GLU A 390 35.86 7.57 21.88
CA GLU A 390 37.31 7.73 21.72
C GLU A 390 37.68 8.74 20.62
N ASP A 391 36.90 8.81 19.55
CA ASP A 391 37.05 9.75 18.45
C ASP A 391 36.73 11.20 18.84
#